data_bf19fa5e0687efc1e5b1406e4f926468
#
_entry.id   bf19fa5e0687efc1e5b1406e4f926468
#
_cell.length_a   1.000
_cell.length_b   1.000
_cell.length_c   1.000
_cell.angle_alpha   90.00
_cell.angle_beta   90.00
_cell.angle_gamma   90.00
#
_symmetry.space_group_name_H-M   'P 1'
#
loop_
_entity.id
_entity.type
_entity.pdbx_description
1 polymer ?
#
loop_
_entity_poly.entity_id
_entity_poly.type
_entity_poly.pdbx_seq_one_letter_code
_entity_poly.pdbx_strand_id
1 'polypeptide(L)'
;THAIAAAIREAADVAADVGVDISIEVHQHSIVDNSWSALRLMDLVDQPNVGINPDLGNVLWTYDEPEESCEAAIVALAAHTKYWHCKNLYRVNVPDLRRSVFLQVPLPEGEIDYRFALSALCGAGYTGHVAIEGIRLGDQFARDRASAEYMRGLFAE
;
A
#
# COMPACT_ATOMS: atom_id res chain seq x y z
N THR A 1 17.39 8.92 -7.76
CA THR A 1 15.95 9.31 -7.71
C THR A 1 15.56 10.16 -8.92
N HIS A 2 16.32 11.21 -9.31
CA HIS A 2 15.98 12.07 -10.46
C HIS A 2 15.90 11.35 -11.81
N ALA A 3 16.80 10.40 -12.10
CA ALA A 3 16.76 9.61 -13.33
C ALA A 3 15.48 8.73 -13.38
N ILE A 4 15.06 8.17 -12.24
CA ILE A 4 13.84 7.37 -12.15
C ILE A 4 12.61 8.25 -12.35
N ALA A 5 12.58 9.44 -11.73
CA ALA A 5 11.47 10.38 -11.94
C ALA A 5 11.37 10.82 -13.41
N ALA A 6 12.49 10.99 -14.11
CA ALA A 6 12.50 11.30 -15.55
C ALA A 6 11.89 10.15 -16.38
N ALA A 7 12.29 8.90 -16.10
CA ALA A 7 11.73 7.74 -16.80
C ALA A 7 10.24 7.55 -16.52
N ILE A 8 9.78 7.82 -15.29
CA ILE A 8 8.35 7.77 -14.94
C ILE A 8 7.58 8.86 -15.70
N ARG A 9 8.11 10.08 -15.82
CA ARG A 9 7.47 11.15 -16.63
C ARG A 9 7.30 10.74 -18.09
N GLU A 10 8.35 10.18 -18.71
CA GLU A 10 8.26 9.69 -20.09
C GLU A 10 7.16 8.62 -20.25
N ALA A 11 7.08 7.69 -19.29
CA ALA A 11 6.03 6.68 -19.28
C ALA A 11 4.64 7.29 -19.03
N ALA A 12 4.55 8.31 -18.16
CA ALA A 12 3.32 9.01 -17.84
C ALA A 12 2.76 9.77 -19.04
N ASP A 13 3.61 10.40 -19.84
CA ASP A 13 3.19 11.08 -21.07
C ASP A 13 2.55 10.08 -22.06
N VAL A 14 3.18 8.91 -22.26
CA VAL A 14 2.61 7.84 -23.11
C VAL A 14 1.31 7.29 -22.56
N ALA A 15 1.22 7.09 -21.24
CA ALA A 15 0.01 6.60 -20.59
C ALA A 15 -1.14 7.61 -20.68
N ALA A 16 -0.85 8.90 -20.58
CA ALA A 16 -1.84 9.98 -20.71
C ALA A 16 -2.49 10.01 -22.10
N ASP A 17 -1.73 9.74 -23.16
CA ASP A 17 -2.23 9.70 -24.55
C ASP A 17 -3.32 8.64 -24.76
N VAL A 18 -3.34 7.61 -23.90
CA VAL A 18 -4.34 6.52 -23.96
C VAL A 18 -5.27 6.51 -22.74
N GLY A 19 -5.24 7.55 -21.91
CA GLY A 19 -6.13 7.71 -20.75
C GLY A 19 -5.87 6.72 -19.61
N VAL A 20 -4.60 6.33 -19.42
CA VAL A 20 -4.19 5.38 -18.35
C VAL A 20 -3.44 6.11 -17.26
N ASP A 21 -3.76 5.78 -16.01
CA ASP A 21 -3.01 6.20 -14.84
C ASP A 21 -1.86 5.22 -14.52
N ILE A 22 -0.77 5.77 -13.97
CA ILE A 22 0.32 4.98 -13.40
C ILE A 22 0.21 5.02 -11.89
N SER A 23 0.33 3.87 -11.23
CA SER A 23 0.35 3.77 -9.79
C SER A 23 1.68 3.17 -9.30
N ILE A 24 2.39 3.90 -8.46
CA ILE A 24 3.69 3.51 -7.89
C ILE A 24 3.45 2.84 -6.56
N GLU A 25 3.82 1.58 -6.44
CA GLU A 25 3.63 0.83 -5.20
C GLU A 25 4.70 1.21 -4.16
N VAL A 26 4.26 1.45 -2.93
CA VAL A 26 5.14 1.46 -1.76
C VAL A 26 5.54 0.02 -1.48
N HIS A 27 6.83 -0.30 -1.63
CA HIS A 27 7.31 -1.67 -1.55
C HIS A 27 8.65 -1.76 -0.81
N GLN A 28 8.76 -2.75 0.10
CA GLN A 28 9.98 -3.01 0.84
C GLN A 28 11.18 -3.20 -0.10
N HIS A 29 12.35 -2.77 0.35
CA HIS A 29 13.62 -2.86 -0.38
C HIS A 29 13.64 -2.13 -1.74
N SER A 30 12.78 -1.14 -1.91
CA SER A 30 12.76 -0.27 -3.09
C SER A 30 13.13 1.18 -2.71
N ILE A 31 13.13 2.08 -3.69
CA ILE A 31 13.34 3.52 -3.45
C ILE A 31 12.10 4.21 -2.90
N VAL A 32 10.97 3.51 -2.88
CA VAL A 32 9.67 3.95 -2.38
C VAL A 32 9.21 2.88 -1.38
N ASP A 33 9.74 2.94 -0.17
CA ASP A 33 9.52 1.94 0.88
C ASP A 33 8.76 2.48 2.09
N ASN A 34 8.43 3.78 2.08
CA ASN A 34 7.65 4.47 3.11
C ASN A 34 6.94 5.70 2.52
N SER A 35 6.12 6.38 3.35
CA SER A 35 5.31 7.50 2.87
C SER A 35 6.15 8.70 2.40
N TRP A 36 7.19 9.07 3.12
CA TRP A 36 8.00 10.22 2.76
C TRP A 36 8.85 9.99 1.50
N SER A 37 9.36 8.77 1.27
CA SER A 37 10.07 8.44 0.03
C SER A 37 9.12 8.44 -1.18
N ALA A 38 7.87 7.96 -0.98
CA ALA A 38 6.81 8.03 -1.97
C ALA A 38 6.46 9.46 -2.35
N LEU A 39 6.16 10.31 -1.36
CA LEU A 39 5.80 11.72 -1.58
C LEU A 39 6.94 12.48 -2.26
N ARG A 40 8.20 12.24 -1.83
CA ARG A 40 9.36 12.84 -2.49
C ARG A 40 9.48 12.43 -3.96
N LEU A 41 9.16 11.19 -4.31
CA LEU A 41 9.15 10.76 -5.70
C LEU A 41 8.01 11.43 -6.47
N MET A 42 6.81 11.55 -5.87
CA MET A 42 5.68 12.25 -6.47
C MET A 42 6.00 13.71 -6.79
N ASP A 43 6.63 14.44 -5.86
CA ASP A 43 7.09 15.82 -6.08
C ASP A 43 8.06 15.92 -7.26
N LEU A 44 8.92 14.93 -7.43
CA LEU A 44 9.88 14.90 -8.54
C LEU A 44 9.24 14.48 -9.87
N VAL A 45 8.23 13.64 -9.84
CA VAL A 45 7.52 13.18 -11.03
C VAL A 45 6.57 14.27 -11.55
N ASP A 46 5.82 14.91 -10.67
CA ASP A 46 4.90 16.02 -10.96
C ASP A 46 4.03 15.78 -12.21
N GLN A 47 3.31 14.66 -12.23
CA GLN A 47 2.42 14.26 -13.33
C GLN A 47 1.03 13.91 -12.79
N PRO A 48 -0.06 14.47 -13.35
CA PRO A 48 -1.43 14.30 -12.83
C PRO A 48 -1.97 12.85 -12.97
N ASN A 49 -1.46 12.09 -13.94
CA ASN A 49 -1.83 10.70 -14.16
C ASN A 49 -0.90 9.70 -13.46
N VAL A 50 -0.01 10.18 -12.57
CA VAL A 50 0.82 9.32 -11.69
C VAL A 50 0.32 9.46 -10.26
N GLY A 51 0.23 8.34 -9.55
CA GLY A 51 -0.14 8.29 -8.14
C GLY A 51 0.52 7.13 -7.40
N ILE A 52 0.03 6.87 -6.21
CA ILE A 52 0.60 5.87 -5.30
C ILE A 52 -0.37 4.69 -5.14
N ASN A 53 0.20 3.52 -4.95
CA ASN A 53 -0.42 2.34 -4.36
C ASN A 53 0.15 2.16 -2.94
N PRO A 54 -0.56 2.63 -1.90
CA PRO A 54 -0.09 2.56 -0.51
C PRO A 54 -0.29 1.16 0.08
N ASP A 55 0.53 0.20 -0.30
CA ASP A 55 0.49 -1.12 0.31
C ASP A 55 1.03 -1.07 1.75
N LEU A 56 0.11 -1.01 2.72
CA LEU A 56 0.43 -0.92 4.15
C LEU A 56 1.13 -2.17 4.68
N GLY A 57 0.89 -3.34 4.08
CA GLY A 57 1.61 -4.56 4.42
C GLY A 57 3.08 -4.44 4.08
N ASN A 58 3.44 -3.75 3.01
CA ASN A 58 4.83 -3.48 2.68
C ASN A 58 5.45 -2.46 3.65
N VAL A 59 4.71 -1.43 4.06
CA VAL A 59 5.18 -0.48 5.09
C VAL A 59 5.49 -1.20 6.40
N LEU A 60 4.58 -2.06 6.87
CA LEU A 60 4.77 -2.84 8.09
C LEU A 60 5.96 -3.82 7.97
N TRP A 61 6.22 -4.35 6.77
CA TRP A 61 7.24 -5.39 6.54
C TRP A 61 8.62 -4.83 6.22
N THR A 62 8.75 -3.55 5.95
CA THR A 62 10.01 -2.98 5.46
C THR A 62 11.15 -3.08 6.47
N TYR A 63 10.88 -2.86 7.75
CA TYR A 63 11.88 -2.80 8.82
C TYR A 63 11.52 -3.71 9.99
N ASP A 64 12.53 -4.20 10.71
CA ASP A 64 12.32 -4.94 11.95
C ASP A 64 11.55 -4.10 13.00
N GLU A 65 11.78 -2.79 13.00
CA GLU A 65 10.98 -1.78 13.70
C GLU A 65 10.52 -0.75 12.66
N PRO A 66 9.21 -0.60 12.42
CA PRO A 66 8.70 0.36 11.43
C PRO A 66 9.12 1.79 11.75
N GLU A 67 9.58 2.54 10.75
CA GLU A 67 9.91 3.95 10.89
C GLU A 67 8.67 4.85 11.01
N GLU A 68 7.53 4.35 10.53
CA GLU A 68 6.22 5.00 10.62
C GLU A 68 5.12 3.97 10.91
N SER A 69 3.99 4.41 11.47
CA SER A 69 2.82 3.55 11.59
C SER A 69 2.06 3.47 10.27
N CYS A 70 1.29 2.37 10.09
CA CYS A 70 0.42 2.23 8.92
C CYS A 70 -0.62 3.35 8.83
N GLU A 71 -1.10 3.83 9.99
CA GLU A 71 -2.05 4.95 10.07
C GLU A 71 -1.42 6.26 9.60
N ALA A 72 -0.18 6.54 10.01
CA ALA A 72 0.55 7.72 9.54
C ALA A 72 0.81 7.65 8.04
N ALA A 73 1.25 6.49 7.54
CA ALA A 73 1.50 6.27 6.12
C ALA A 73 0.25 6.49 5.27
N ILE A 74 -0.89 5.88 5.63
CA ILE A 74 -2.11 6.01 4.83
C ILE A 74 -2.65 7.44 4.83
N VAL A 75 -2.59 8.15 5.96
CA VAL A 75 -3.00 9.56 6.03
C VAL A 75 -2.14 10.41 5.11
N ALA A 76 -0.83 10.20 5.10
CA ALA A 76 0.09 10.96 4.25
C ALA A 76 -0.14 10.67 2.75
N LEU A 77 -0.48 9.43 2.38
CA LEU A 77 -0.57 9.00 0.98
C LEU A 77 -1.98 9.06 0.39
N ALA A 78 -3.02 9.21 1.22
CA ALA A 78 -4.42 9.07 0.80
C ALA A 78 -4.78 9.96 -0.40
N ALA A 79 -4.36 11.24 -0.38
CA ALA A 79 -4.64 12.20 -1.47
C ALA A 79 -3.92 11.88 -2.79
N HIS A 80 -2.89 11.05 -2.75
CA HIS A 80 -2.09 10.65 -3.92
C HIS A 80 -2.42 9.24 -4.41
N THR A 81 -3.38 8.56 -3.77
CA THR A 81 -3.70 7.15 -4.06
C THR A 81 -4.50 7.02 -5.36
N LYS A 82 -4.01 6.21 -6.31
CA LYS A 82 -4.70 5.83 -7.55
C LYS A 82 -5.10 4.36 -7.62
N TYR A 83 -4.45 3.53 -6.84
CA TYR A 83 -4.74 2.11 -6.70
C TYR A 83 -4.40 1.66 -5.28
N TRP A 84 -5.03 0.64 -4.74
CA TRP A 84 -4.79 0.23 -3.36
C TRP A 84 -4.68 -1.28 -3.21
N HIS A 85 -3.47 -1.75 -2.86
CA HIS A 85 -3.23 -3.13 -2.40
C HIS A 85 -3.55 -3.28 -0.92
N CYS A 86 -4.18 -4.39 -0.57
CA CYS A 86 -4.49 -4.74 0.80
C CYS A 86 -3.96 -6.12 1.12
N LYS A 87 -3.01 -6.21 2.03
CA LYS A 87 -2.56 -7.43 2.69
C LYS A 87 -2.33 -7.15 4.15
N ASN A 88 -2.52 -8.14 5.01
CA ASN A 88 -2.31 -7.99 6.44
C ASN A 88 -1.31 -9.01 6.97
N LEU A 89 -0.63 -8.64 8.04
CA LEU A 89 0.50 -9.36 8.57
C LEU A 89 0.43 -9.35 10.10
N TYR A 90 0.96 -10.44 10.70
CA TYR A 90 1.45 -10.42 12.06
C TYR A 90 2.96 -10.24 12.05
N ARG A 91 3.46 -9.32 12.88
CA ARG A 91 4.88 -9.15 13.14
C ARG A 91 5.24 -9.79 14.48
N VAL A 92 6.05 -10.83 14.44
CA VAL A 92 6.61 -11.48 15.63
C VAL A 92 8.04 -11.01 15.79
N ASN A 93 8.27 -10.09 16.72
CA ASN A 93 9.63 -9.66 17.06
C ASN A 93 10.31 -10.71 17.95
N VAL A 94 11.52 -11.10 17.59
CA VAL A 94 12.38 -12.03 18.35
C VAL A 94 13.62 -11.27 18.83
N PRO A 95 13.59 -10.63 20.01
CA PRO A 95 14.62 -9.71 20.48
C PRO A 95 16.02 -10.33 20.51
N ASP A 96 16.13 -11.60 20.95
CA ASP A 96 17.40 -12.31 21.04
C ASP A 96 18.08 -12.51 19.69
N LEU A 97 17.31 -12.58 18.62
CA LEU A 97 17.81 -12.70 17.25
C LEU A 97 17.93 -11.34 16.54
N ARG A 98 17.44 -10.26 17.16
CA ARG A 98 17.32 -8.93 16.56
C ARG A 98 16.65 -8.98 15.19
N ARG A 99 15.55 -9.74 15.11
CA ARG A 99 14.79 -9.98 13.87
C ARG A 99 13.30 -10.04 14.13
N SER A 100 12.54 -9.60 13.15
CA SER A 100 11.11 -9.83 13.08
C SER A 100 10.79 -10.90 12.04
N VAL A 101 9.78 -11.72 12.34
CA VAL A 101 9.17 -12.67 11.42
C VAL A 101 7.78 -12.15 11.08
N PHE A 102 7.45 -12.12 9.79
CA PHE A 102 6.17 -11.64 9.29
C PHE A 102 5.34 -12.80 8.76
N LEU A 103 4.13 -12.93 9.26
CA LEU A 103 3.17 -13.94 8.84
C LEU A 103 2.02 -13.24 8.13
N GLN A 104 1.87 -13.46 6.84
CA GLN A 104 0.73 -12.95 6.09
C GLN A 104 -0.56 -13.69 6.51
N VAL A 105 -1.60 -12.94 6.84
CA VAL A 105 -2.88 -13.43 7.36
C VAL A 105 -4.04 -12.75 6.64
N PRO A 106 -5.29 -13.29 6.73
CA PRO A 106 -6.47 -12.60 6.24
C PRO A 106 -6.59 -11.18 6.81
N LEU A 107 -7.17 -10.25 6.05
CA LEU A 107 -7.26 -8.83 6.44
C LEU A 107 -7.83 -8.59 7.84
N PRO A 108 -8.88 -9.32 8.31
CA PRO A 108 -9.42 -9.09 9.65
C PRO A 108 -8.53 -9.61 10.80
N GLU A 109 -7.48 -10.37 10.50
CA GLU A 109 -6.68 -11.05 11.51
C GLU A 109 -5.35 -10.34 11.84
N GLY A 110 -4.84 -9.46 10.97
CA GLY A 110 -3.50 -8.87 11.13
C GLY A 110 -3.47 -7.57 11.94
N GLU A 111 -2.30 -6.94 11.95
CA GLU A 111 -2.01 -5.75 12.77
C GLU A 111 -2.50 -4.44 12.12
N ILE A 112 -2.75 -4.43 10.80
CA ILE A 112 -3.16 -3.22 10.07
C ILE A 112 -4.66 -2.98 10.26
N ASP A 113 -5.02 -1.79 10.73
CA ASP A 113 -6.41 -1.36 10.85
C ASP A 113 -6.96 -0.89 9.49
N TYR A 114 -7.59 -1.79 8.76
CA TYR A 114 -8.19 -1.49 7.46
C TYR A 114 -9.45 -0.64 7.54
N ARG A 115 -10.14 -0.58 8.69
CA ARG A 115 -11.24 0.35 8.92
C ARG A 115 -10.73 1.79 8.92
N PHE A 116 -9.66 2.04 9.68
CA PHE A 116 -8.99 3.34 9.69
C PHE A 116 -8.46 3.71 8.30
N ALA A 117 -7.76 2.78 7.65
CA ALA A 117 -7.18 3.02 6.34
C ALA A 117 -8.24 3.36 5.28
N LEU A 118 -9.35 2.62 5.24
CA LEU A 118 -10.47 2.91 4.35
C LEU A 118 -11.09 4.28 4.63
N SER A 119 -11.28 4.62 5.91
CA SER A 119 -11.82 5.93 6.31
C SER A 119 -10.92 7.08 5.83
N ALA A 120 -9.60 6.93 5.95
CA ALA A 120 -8.64 7.93 5.48
C ALA A 120 -8.70 8.11 3.96
N LEU A 121 -8.76 7.01 3.20
CA LEU A 121 -8.88 7.05 1.74
C LEU A 121 -10.21 7.66 1.27
N CYS A 122 -11.32 7.23 1.86
CA CYS A 122 -12.64 7.79 1.55
C CYS A 122 -12.69 9.29 1.89
N GLY A 123 -12.13 9.69 3.02
CA GLY A 123 -12.02 11.10 3.42
C GLY A 123 -11.20 11.94 2.46
N ALA A 124 -10.22 11.36 1.78
CA ALA A 124 -9.44 11.99 0.72
C ALA A 124 -10.11 11.93 -0.67
N GLY A 125 -11.28 11.31 -0.79
CA GLY A 125 -12.04 11.22 -2.04
C GLY A 125 -11.60 10.05 -2.95
N TYR A 126 -10.93 9.04 -2.42
CA TYR A 126 -10.55 7.86 -3.21
C TYR A 126 -11.77 7.06 -3.64
N THR A 127 -11.86 6.77 -4.93
CA THR A 127 -12.93 5.97 -5.56
C THR A 127 -12.38 4.86 -6.46
N GLY A 128 -11.09 4.57 -6.35
CA GLY A 128 -10.39 3.59 -7.17
C GLY A 128 -10.61 2.14 -6.73
N HIS A 129 -9.83 1.25 -7.29
CA HIS A 129 -9.92 -0.18 -7.02
C HIS A 129 -9.19 -0.56 -5.73
N VAL A 130 -9.76 -1.53 -5.00
CA VAL A 130 -9.13 -2.19 -3.86
C VAL A 130 -8.80 -3.62 -4.26
N ALA A 131 -7.52 -3.96 -4.22
CA ALA A 131 -7.04 -5.29 -4.59
C ALA A 131 -6.53 -6.03 -3.35
N ILE A 132 -7.07 -7.21 -3.11
CA ILE A 132 -6.56 -8.11 -2.06
C ILE A 132 -5.32 -8.81 -2.60
N GLU A 133 -4.19 -8.64 -1.93
CA GLU A 133 -2.99 -9.41 -2.22
C GLU A 133 -3.03 -10.75 -1.50
N GLY A 134 -3.09 -11.82 -2.29
CA GLY A 134 -3.41 -13.16 -1.81
C GLY A 134 -2.38 -13.78 -0.88
N ILE A 135 -2.86 -14.59 0.04
CA ILE A 135 -2.09 -15.32 1.04
C ILE A 135 -1.62 -16.64 0.44
N ARG A 136 -0.31 -16.89 0.45
CA ARG A 136 0.29 -18.08 -0.16
C ARG A 136 0.23 -19.34 0.72
N LEU A 137 -0.27 -19.26 1.96
CA LEU A 137 -0.30 -20.36 2.92
C LEU A 137 -1.71 -20.96 3.09
N GLY A 138 -1.80 -22.28 3.07
CA GLY A 138 -3.06 -23.01 3.28
C GLY A 138 -4.03 -22.89 2.11
N ASP A 139 -5.34 -22.85 2.40
CA ASP A 139 -6.38 -22.62 1.40
C ASP A 139 -6.47 -21.13 1.04
N GLN A 140 -5.71 -20.75 0.01
CA GLN A 140 -5.63 -19.36 -0.46
C GLN A 140 -7.01 -18.81 -0.83
N PHE A 141 -7.83 -19.58 -1.55
CA PHE A 141 -9.14 -19.09 -1.99
C PHE A 141 -10.09 -18.80 -0.82
N ALA A 142 -10.10 -19.64 0.21
CA ALA A 142 -10.92 -19.39 1.39
C ALA A 142 -10.46 -18.13 2.14
N ARG A 143 -9.15 -17.92 2.27
CA ARG A 143 -8.55 -16.77 2.96
C ARG A 143 -8.75 -15.46 2.20
N ASP A 144 -8.55 -15.49 0.88
CA ASP A 144 -8.77 -14.32 0.03
C ASP A 144 -10.25 -13.93 0.01
N ARG A 145 -11.15 -14.94 0.01
CA ARG A 145 -12.60 -14.72 0.15
C ARG A 145 -12.93 -14.04 1.46
N ALA A 146 -12.40 -14.53 2.60
CA ALA A 146 -12.63 -13.93 3.91
C ALA A 146 -12.14 -12.46 3.95
N SER A 147 -10.98 -12.18 3.35
CA SER A 147 -10.45 -10.83 3.22
C SER A 147 -11.36 -9.92 2.38
N ALA A 148 -11.86 -10.44 1.26
CA ALA A 148 -12.76 -9.68 0.39
C ALA A 148 -14.14 -9.45 1.05
N GLU A 149 -14.67 -10.41 1.78
CA GLU A 149 -15.92 -10.27 2.54
C GLU A 149 -15.77 -9.23 3.66
N TYR A 150 -14.65 -9.27 4.40
CA TYR A 150 -14.33 -8.26 5.40
C TYR A 150 -14.30 -6.87 4.80
N MET A 151 -13.54 -6.67 3.71
CA MET A 151 -13.43 -5.37 3.06
C MET A 151 -14.80 -4.87 2.55
N ARG A 152 -15.62 -5.73 1.94
CA ARG A 152 -16.99 -5.36 1.52
C ARG A 152 -17.87 -4.96 2.72
N GLY A 153 -17.70 -5.60 3.86
CA GLY A 153 -18.37 -5.21 5.10
C GLY A 153 -18.03 -3.80 5.52
N LEU A 154 -16.75 -3.41 5.45
CA LEU A 154 -16.31 -2.06 5.80
C LEU A 154 -16.90 -0.97 4.87
N PHE A 155 -17.12 -1.28 3.59
CA PHE A 155 -17.76 -0.35 2.65
C PHE A 155 -19.27 -0.17 2.91
N ALA A 156 -19.89 -1.09 3.62
CA ALA A 156 -21.35 -1.06 3.90
C ALA A 156 -21.69 -0.27 5.19
N GLU A 157 -20.71 0.11 5.99
CA GLU A 157 -20.87 0.88 7.23
C GLU A 157 -20.83 2.38 6.97
#